data_cb14be132eab54edccc90ad6895f768a
#
_entry.id   cb14be132eab54edccc90ad6895f768a
#
_cell.length_a   1.000
_cell.length_b   1.000
_cell.length_c   1.000
_cell.angle_alpha   90.00
_cell.angle_beta   90.00
_cell.angle_gamma   90.00
#
_symmetry.space_group_name_H-M   'P 1'
#
loop_
_entity.id
_entity.type
_entity.pdbx_description
1 polymer ?
#
loop_
_entity_poly.entity_id
_entity_poly.type
_entity_poly.pdbx_seq_one_letter_code
_entity_poly.pdbx_strand_id
1 'polypeptide(L)'
;FNAIRAQEVLTISRGYFRLRRPLERRLYELARKHCGNQKEWVIGLDLLQKKCGSSSTSFEFRRLVGNVIREDTAHAHMPDYALRFSQDETQVIFRNRGTAPTTEIFEAFLDAEAHEEARAAAPGWDVRYLEMEWRRWCGAEEIEPKHPARHFVRFCRTWYDKRGSP
;
A
#
# COMPACT_ATOMS: atom_id res chain seq x y z
N PHE A 1 9.61 11.69 8.73
CA PHE A 1 10.13 11.99 7.37
C PHE A 1 11.01 10.87 6.81
N ASN A 2 11.71 10.06 7.64
CA ASN A 2 12.55 8.97 7.14
C ASN A 2 11.77 7.80 6.54
N ALA A 3 10.57 7.49 7.06
CA ALA A 3 9.71 6.42 6.54
C ALA A 3 9.27 6.67 5.08
N ILE A 4 9.04 7.93 4.70
CA ILE A 4 8.70 8.30 3.32
C ILE A 4 9.91 8.10 2.39
N ARG A 5 11.11 8.40 2.86
CA ARG A 5 12.36 8.19 2.11
C ARG A 5 12.71 6.72 1.93
N ALA A 6 12.36 5.87 2.90
CA ALA A 6 12.59 4.43 2.86
C ALA A 6 11.47 3.65 2.15
N GLN A 7 10.50 4.33 1.53
CA GLN A 7 9.31 3.72 0.90
C GLN A 7 8.47 2.84 1.87
N GLU A 8 8.51 3.17 3.16
CA GLU A 8 7.76 2.43 4.19
C GLU A 8 6.29 2.86 4.30
N VAL A 9 5.85 3.80 3.45
CA VAL A 9 4.46 4.28 3.42
C VAL A 9 3.63 3.38 2.52
N LEU A 10 2.65 2.69 3.11
CA LEU A 10 1.73 1.83 2.40
C LEU A 10 0.51 2.60 1.91
N THR A 11 0.17 2.44 0.65
CA THR A 11 -1.10 2.93 0.12
C THR A 11 -2.26 2.12 0.69
N ILE A 12 -3.26 2.78 1.23
CA ILE A 12 -4.46 2.18 1.81
C ILE A 12 -5.62 2.37 0.84
N SER A 13 -6.39 1.30 0.58
CA SER A 13 -7.57 1.39 -0.27
C SER A 13 -8.69 2.20 0.39
N ARG A 14 -9.59 2.75 -0.44
CA ARG A 14 -10.79 3.46 0.06
C ARG A 14 -11.69 2.56 0.92
N GLY A 15 -11.68 1.26 0.65
CA GLY A 15 -12.42 0.26 1.41
C GLY A 15 -12.05 0.19 2.89
N TYR A 16 -10.82 0.49 3.24
CA TYR A 16 -10.34 0.55 4.63
C TYR A 16 -11.20 1.47 5.52
N PHE A 17 -11.63 2.61 5.01
CA PHE A 17 -12.41 3.58 5.79
C PHE A 17 -13.83 3.10 6.12
N ARG A 18 -14.30 2.02 5.49
CA ARG A 18 -15.56 1.35 5.82
C ARG A 18 -15.45 0.38 6.99
N LEU A 19 -14.22 -0.08 7.31
CA LEU A 19 -13.97 -0.95 8.45
C LEU A 19 -14.21 -0.17 9.76
N ARG A 20 -15.12 -0.66 10.59
CA ARG A 20 -15.54 0.05 11.81
C ARG A 20 -14.84 -0.47 13.07
N ARG A 21 -14.49 -1.75 13.09
CA ARG A 21 -13.89 -2.39 14.28
C ARG A 21 -12.37 -2.25 14.27
N PRO A 22 -11.75 -1.90 15.39
CA PRO A 22 -10.28 -1.74 15.47
C PRO A 22 -9.51 -2.98 15.01
N LEU A 23 -10.01 -4.19 15.33
CA LEU A 23 -9.38 -5.45 14.91
C LEU A 23 -9.38 -5.60 13.38
N GLU A 24 -10.48 -5.28 12.71
CA GLU A 24 -10.57 -5.34 11.25
C GLU A 24 -9.54 -4.43 10.58
N ARG A 25 -9.45 -3.18 11.05
CA ARG A 25 -8.44 -2.21 10.58
C ARG A 25 -7.04 -2.73 10.77
N ARG A 26 -6.76 -3.29 11.95
CA ARG A 26 -5.44 -3.82 12.25
C ARG A 26 -5.08 -5.04 11.42
N LEU A 27 -6.02 -5.96 11.18
CA LEU A 27 -5.84 -7.10 10.28
C LEU A 27 -5.57 -6.64 8.84
N TYR A 28 -6.30 -5.64 8.35
CA TYR A 28 -6.03 -5.06 7.03
C TYR A 28 -4.63 -4.44 6.92
N GLU A 29 -4.21 -3.63 7.91
CA GLU A 29 -2.89 -3.00 7.93
C GLU A 29 -1.77 -4.04 7.92
N LEU A 30 -1.91 -5.13 8.69
CA LEU A 30 -0.96 -6.24 8.71
C LEU A 30 -0.95 -6.99 7.38
N ALA A 31 -2.11 -7.26 6.79
CA ALA A 31 -2.21 -7.85 5.47
C ALA A 31 -1.53 -6.96 4.41
N ARG A 32 -1.78 -5.67 4.46
CA ARG A 32 -1.19 -4.70 3.53
C ARG A 32 0.33 -4.66 3.65
N LYS A 33 0.86 -4.73 4.87
CA LYS A 33 2.30 -4.73 5.15
C LYS A 33 2.99 -6.02 4.74
N HIS A 34 2.38 -7.17 5.00
CA HIS A 34 3.05 -8.48 4.91
C HIS A 34 2.64 -9.31 3.70
N CYS A 35 1.38 -9.27 3.29
CA CYS A 35 0.92 -9.87 2.05
C CYS A 35 1.23 -8.94 0.86
N GLY A 36 0.88 -7.67 0.99
CA GLY A 36 1.11 -6.69 -0.07
C GLY A 36 0.48 -7.17 -1.39
N ASN A 37 1.29 -7.29 -2.43
CA ASN A 37 0.89 -7.79 -3.75
C ASN A 37 1.13 -9.30 -3.92
N GLN A 38 1.67 -9.98 -2.91
CA GLN A 38 1.85 -11.42 -2.96
C GLN A 38 0.49 -12.13 -2.97
N LYS A 39 0.47 -13.34 -3.52
CA LYS A 39 -0.77 -14.14 -3.63
C LYS A 39 -1.40 -14.43 -2.26
N GLU A 40 -0.58 -14.83 -1.30
CA GLU A 40 -1.02 -15.20 0.05
C GLU A 40 0.05 -14.84 1.09
N TRP A 41 -0.39 -14.58 2.31
CA TRP A 41 0.44 -14.47 3.51
C TRP A 41 -0.17 -15.32 4.61
N VAL A 42 0.66 -16.14 5.26
CA VAL A 42 0.25 -17.07 6.32
C VAL A 42 0.93 -16.68 7.61
N ILE A 43 0.18 -16.65 8.72
CA ILE A 43 0.69 -16.30 10.04
C ILE A 43 0.01 -17.13 11.13
N GLY A 44 0.82 -17.60 12.10
CA GLY A 44 0.29 -18.25 13.29
C GLY A 44 -0.60 -17.34 14.13
N LEU A 45 -1.67 -17.88 14.69
CA LEU A 45 -2.70 -17.11 15.42
C LEU A 45 -2.10 -16.36 16.62
N ASP A 46 -1.18 -16.99 17.37
CA ASP A 46 -0.52 -16.37 18.53
C ASP A 46 0.36 -15.17 18.13
N LEU A 47 1.09 -15.31 17.01
CA LEU A 47 1.89 -14.22 16.48
C LEU A 47 1.01 -13.09 15.93
N LEU A 48 -0.10 -13.44 15.29
CA LEU A 48 -1.08 -12.47 14.81
C LEU A 48 -1.67 -11.68 15.97
N GLN A 49 -2.02 -12.34 17.08
CA GLN A 49 -2.52 -11.71 18.30
C GLN A 49 -1.52 -10.68 18.86
N LYS A 50 -0.25 -11.06 18.95
CA LYS A 50 0.84 -10.16 19.38
C LYS A 50 0.98 -8.95 18.45
N LYS A 51 0.97 -9.17 17.13
CA LYS A 51 1.04 -8.09 16.13
C LYS A 51 -0.19 -7.19 16.13
N CYS A 52 -1.36 -7.71 16.50
CA CYS A 52 -2.58 -6.91 16.70
C CYS A 52 -2.54 -6.09 18.00
N GLY A 53 -1.63 -6.39 18.92
CA GLY A 53 -1.59 -5.75 20.24
C GLY A 53 -2.80 -6.13 21.12
N SER A 54 -3.38 -7.32 20.90
CA SER A 54 -4.56 -7.76 21.65
C SER A 54 -4.17 -8.38 23.00
N SER A 55 -4.76 -7.88 24.05
CA SER A 55 -4.62 -8.39 25.43
C SER A 55 -5.67 -9.43 25.82
N SER A 56 -6.56 -9.83 24.90
CA SER A 56 -7.55 -10.87 25.12
C SER A 56 -6.90 -12.24 25.32
N THR A 57 -7.65 -13.22 25.82
CA THR A 57 -7.17 -14.61 25.82
C THR A 57 -7.06 -15.15 24.39
N SER A 58 -6.21 -16.16 24.15
CA SER A 58 -6.07 -16.79 22.83
C SER A 58 -7.40 -17.34 22.31
N PHE A 59 -8.24 -17.89 23.20
CA PHE A 59 -9.59 -18.36 22.87
C PHE A 59 -10.47 -17.21 22.37
N GLU A 60 -10.50 -16.11 23.09
CA GLU A 60 -11.31 -14.93 22.71
C GLU A 60 -10.77 -14.28 21.43
N PHE A 61 -9.46 -14.17 21.28
CA PHE A 61 -8.87 -13.65 20.04
C PHE A 61 -9.23 -14.50 18.83
N ARG A 62 -9.15 -15.84 18.94
CA ARG A 62 -9.59 -16.76 17.89
C ARG A 62 -11.06 -16.53 17.53
N ARG A 63 -11.93 -16.39 18.53
CA ARG A 63 -13.37 -16.12 18.33
C ARG A 63 -13.60 -14.82 17.56
N LEU A 64 -12.85 -13.75 17.93
CA LEU A 64 -12.95 -12.44 17.28
C LEU A 64 -12.48 -12.50 15.81
N VAL A 65 -11.34 -13.15 15.56
CA VAL A 65 -10.85 -13.36 14.19
C VAL A 65 -11.81 -14.21 13.38
N GLY A 66 -12.37 -15.27 13.97
CA GLY A 66 -13.38 -16.11 13.35
C GLY A 66 -14.66 -15.35 12.95
N ASN A 67 -15.06 -14.35 13.75
CA ASN A 67 -16.17 -13.47 13.39
C ASN A 67 -15.84 -12.65 12.14
N VAL A 68 -14.62 -12.07 12.07
CA VAL A 68 -14.18 -11.31 10.88
C VAL A 68 -14.14 -12.21 9.65
N ILE A 69 -13.62 -13.43 9.78
CA ILE A 69 -13.56 -14.41 8.68
C ILE A 69 -14.96 -14.76 8.19
N ARG A 70 -15.92 -15.02 9.08
CA ARG A 70 -17.32 -15.33 8.68
C ARG A 70 -17.97 -14.15 7.95
N GLU A 71 -17.80 -12.96 8.45
CA GLU A 71 -18.32 -11.73 7.82
C GLU A 71 -17.68 -11.49 6.45
N ASP A 72 -16.38 -11.75 6.34
CA ASP A 72 -15.65 -11.64 5.08
C ASP A 72 -16.08 -12.70 4.05
N THR A 73 -16.27 -13.93 4.50
CA THR A 73 -16.74 -15.04 3.63
C THR A 73 -18.15 -14.77 3.09
N ALA A 74 -19.04 -14.20 3.93
CA ALA A 74 -20.42 -13.93 3.54
C ALA A 74 -20.57 -12.70 2.64
N HIS A 75 -19.78 -11.67 2.85
CA HIS A 75 -20.01 -10.33 2.27
C HIS A 75 -18.81 -9.69 1.61
N ALA A 76 -17.66 -10.38 1.50
CA ALA A 76 -16.38 -9.80 1.08
C ALA A 76 -16.07 -8.48 1.85
N HIS A 77 -16.28 -8.53 3.17
CA HIS A 77 -16.24 -7.37 4.06
C HIS A 77 -14.85 -6.74 4.15
N MET A 78 -13.80 -7.57 4.16
CA MET A 78 -12.41 -7.10 4.19
C MET A 78 -11.99 -6.62 2.80
N PRO A 79 -11.56 -5.36 2.66
CA PRO A 79 -11.07 -4.87 1.37
C PRO A 79 -9.75 -5.57 1.01
N ASP A 80 -9.55 -5.80 -0.27
CA ASP A 80 -8.31 -6.28 -0.90
C ASP A 80 -7.84 -7.69 -0.50
N TYR A 81 -8.20 -8.18 0.68
CA TYR A 81 -7.74 -9.47 1.19
C TYR A 81 -8.90 -10.32 1.70
N ALA A 82 -8.94 -11.58 1.28
CA ALA A 82 -9.82 -12.59 1.87
C ALA A 82 -9.08 -13.28 3.02
N LEU A 83 -9.81 -13.56 4.09
CA LEU A 83 -9.27 -14.22 5.28
C LEU A 83 -9.86 -15.61 5.46
N ARG A 84 -9.04 -16.57 5.85
CA ARG A 84 -9.49 -17.90 6.26
C ARG A 84 -8.56 -18.49 7.31
N PHE A 85 -9.03 -19.44 8.09
CA PHE A 85 -8.16 -20.28 8.91
C PHE A 85 -7.47 -21.34 8.05
N SER A 86 -6.34 -21.85 8.53
CA SER A 86 -5.78 -23.13 8.08
C SER A 86 -6.70 -24.28 8.47
N GLN A 87 -6.45 -25.48 7.93
CA GLN A 87 -7.28 -26.65 8.20
C GLN A 87 -7.31 -27.03 9.68
N ASP A 88 -6.19 -26.85 10.38
CA ASP A 88 -6.03 -27.10 11.82
C ASP A 88 -6.37 -25.88 12.70
N GLU A 89 -6.82 -24.78 12.08
CA GLU A 89 -7.14 -23.51 12.72
C GLU A 89 -6.03 -22.90 13.58
N THR A 90 -4.78 -23.29 13.36
CA THR A 90 -3.63 -22.72 14.08
C THR A 90 -3.08 -21.46 13.42
N GLN A 91 -3.40 -21.24 12.16
CA GLN A 91 -2.92 -20.13 11.35
C GLN A 91 -4.08 -19.39 10.68
N VAL A 92 -3.81 -18.12 10.35
CA VAL A 92 -4.68 -17.29 9.50
C VAL A 92 -3.98 -17.07 8.17
N ILE A 93 -4.72 -17.26 7.09
CA ILE A 93 -4.26 -17.10 5.72
C ILE A 93 -4.97 -15.88 5.14
N PHE A 94 -4.18 -14.91 4.71
CA PHE A 94 -4.62 -13.73 4.00
C PHE A 94 -4.35 -13.94 2.52
N ARG A 95 -5.39 -13.92 1.70
CA ARG A 95 -5.30 -14.08 0.25
C ARG A 95 -5.58 -12.75 -0.43
N ASN A 96 -4.66 -12.29 -1.27
CA ASN A 96 -4.87 -11.09 -2.08
C ASN A 96 -5.99 -11.34 -3.10
N ARG A 97 -6.96 -10.41 -3.15
CA ARG A 97 -8.08 -10.43 -4.10
C ARG A 97 -7.71 -9.83 -5.47
N GLY A 98 -6.49 -9.29 -5.61
CA GLY A 98 -6.06 -8.56 -6.80
C GLY A 98 -6.59 -7.12 -6.88
N THR A 99 -7.25 -6.63 -5.82
CA THR A 99 -7.79 -5.27 -5.73
C THR A 99 -6.97 -4.35 -4.83
N ALA A 100 -5.93 -4.91 -4.18
CA ALA A 100 -5.03 -4.13 -3.35
C ALA A 100 -4.35 -3.05 -4.20
N PRO A 101 -4.32 -1.79 -3.73
CA PRO A 101 -3.63 -0.73 -4.47
C PRO A 101 -2.20 -1.17 -4.74
N THR A 102 -1.87 -1.33 -5.99
CA THR A 102 -0.51 -1.64 -6.41
C THR A 102 0.31 -0.38 -6.15
N THR A 103 1.28 -0.48 -5.26
CA THR A 103 2.34 0.51 -5.20
C THR A 103 3.44 0.03 -6.16
N GLU A 104 3.08 -0.24 -7.41
CA GLU A 104 4.07 -0.37 -8.45
C GLU A 104 4.63 1.03 -8.66
N ILE A 105 5.76 1.25 -8.04
CA ILE A 105 6.55 2.46 -8.25
C ILE A 105 7.41 2.14 -9.46
N PHE A 106 7.18 2.86 -10.54
CA PHE A 106 8.02 2.75 -11.71
C PHE A 106 9.48 3.06 -11.33
N GLU A 107 10.34 2.06 -11.48
CA GLU A 107 11.76 2.21 -11.21
C GLU A 107 12.51 2.57 -12.49
N ALA A 108 13.13 3.73 -12.50
CA ALA A 108 14.03 4.18 -13.55
C ALA A 108 15.19 4.97 -12.94
N PHE A 109 16.35 4.85 -13.56
CA PHE A 109 17.47 5.70 -13.22
C PHE A 109 17.23 7.13 -13.73
N LEU A 110 17.33 8.11 -12.84
CA LEU A 110 17.34 9.52 -13.14
C LEU A 110 18.69 10.09 -12.67
N ASP A 111 19.42 10.68 -13.59
CA ASP A 111 20.69 11.32 -13.29
C ASP A 111 20.54 12.71 -12.65
N ALA A 112 21.66 13.33 -12.29
CA ALA A 112 21.65 14.65 -11.67
C ALA A 112 21.15 15.73 -12.63
N GLU A 113 21.42 15.59 -13.93
CA GLU A 113 20.99 16.52 -14.97
C GLU A 113 19.47 16.55 -15.10
N ALA A 114 18.82 15.38 -15.12
CA ALA A 114 17.35 15.27 -15.10
C ALA A 114 16.71 15.95 -13.88
N HIS A 115 17.35 15.88 -12.70
CA HIS A 115 16.85 16.57 -11.50
C HIS A 115 17.04 18.09 -11.60
N GLU A 116 18.14 18.59 -12.19
CA GLU A 116 18.33 20.03 -12.42
C GLU A 116 17.33 20.58 -13.45
N GLU A 117 17.12 19.88 -14.56
CA GLU A 117 16.11 20.23 -15.54
C GLU A 117 14.69 20.23 -14.95
N ALA A 118 14.38 19.24 -14.09
CA ALA A 118 13.10 19.17 -13.40
C ALA A 118 12.88 20.33 -12.44
N ARG A 119 13.92 20.77 -11.69
CA ARG A 119 13.85 21.98 -10.85
C ARG A 119 13.57 23.24 -11.68
N ALA A 120 14.20 23.35 -12.82
CA ALA A 120 13.96 24.46 -13.74
C ALA A 120 12.54 24.41 -14.34
N ALA A 121 12.00 23.22 -14.59
CA ALA A 121 10.67 23.01 -15.16
C ALA A 121 9.52 23.26 -14.17
N ALA A 122 9.76 23.14 -12.86
CA ALA A 122 8.76 23.34 -11.81
C ALA A 122 9.34 24.17 -10.63
N PRO A 123 9.60 25.48 -10.83
CA PRO A 123 10.22 26.30 -9.81
C PRO A 123 9.43 26.34 -8.51
N GLY A 124 10.12 26.22 -7.38
CA GLY A 124 9.55 26.23 -6.03
C GLY A 124 9.06 24.86 -5.53
N TRP A 125 8.84 23.90 -6.42
CA TRP A 125 8.46 22.55 -6.02
C TRP A 125 9.67 21.70 -5.60
N ASP A 126 9.47 20.84 -4.58
CA ASP A 126 10.49 19.84 -4.22
C ASP A 126 10.58 18.78 -5.32
N VAL A 127 11.75 18.70 -5.97
CA VAL A 127 11.98 17.77 -7.09
C VAL A 127 11.87 16.32 -6.68
N ARG A 128 12.20 15.98 -5.42
CA ARG A 128 12.06 14.62 -4.88
C ARG A 128 10.59 14.25 -4.68
N TYR A 129 9.78 15.20 -4.26
CA TYR A 129 8.34 15.03 -4.19
C TYR A 129 7.75 14.80 -5.59
N LEU A 130 8.14 15.60 -6.58
CA LEU A 130 7.68 15.43 -7.96
C LEU A 130 8.14 14.08 -8.57
N GLU A 131 9.35 13.64 -8.25
CA GLU A 131 9.85 12.32 -8.67
C GLU A 131 8.98 11.20 -8.10
N MET A 132 8.65 11.26 -6.81
CA MET A 132 7.80 10.28 -6.16
C MET A 132 6.40 10.25 -6.80
N GLU A 133 5.79 11.41 -7.06
CA GLU A 133 4.46 11.50 -7.70
C GLU A 133 4.51 10.98 -9.15
N TRP A 134 5.58 11.29 -9.89
CA TRP A 134 5.76 10.78 -11.24
C TRP A 134 5.91 9.26 -11.28
N ARG A 135 6.75 8.70 -10.40
CA ARG A 135 6.94 7.25 -10.32
C ARG A 135 5.64 6.53 -9.94
N ARG A 136 4.88 7.09 -9.00
CA ARG A 136 3.57 6.58 -8.59
C ARG A 136 2.57 6.62 -9.75
N TRP A 137 2.55 7.73 -10.48
CA TRP A 137 1.66 7.87 -11.63
C TRP A 137 2.03 6.89 -12.76
N CYS A 138 3.30 6.75 -13.09
CA CYS A 138 3.74 5.77 -14.09
C CYS A 138 3.36 4.34 -13.69
N GLY A 139 3.56 3.96 -12.43
CA GLY A 139 3.17 2.63 -11.95
C GLY A 139 1.66 2.39 -11.99
N ALA A 140 0.86 3.39 -11.59
CA ALA A 140 -0.60 3.30 -11.58
C ALA A 140 -1.23 3.18 -12.97
N GLU A 141 -0.61 3.85 -13.97
CA GLU A 141 -1.08 3.86 -15.37
C GLU A 141 -0.33 2.83 -16.25
N GLU A 142 0.54 1.99 -15.63
CA GLU A 142 1.36 1.00 -16.34
C GLU A 142 2.21 1.61 -17.47
N ILE A 143 2.73 2.85 -17.25
CA ILE A 143 3.51 3.58 -18.23
C ILE A 143 4.99 3.25 -18.05
N GLU A 144 5.63 2.70 -19.08
CA GLU A 144 7.07 2.50 -19.16
C GLU A 144 7.69 3.47 -20.19
N PRO A 145 8.17 4.66 -19.75
CA PRO A 145 8.75 5.63 -20.67
C PRO A 145 10.06 5.13 -21.31
N LYS A 146 10.19 5.21 -22.64
CA LYS A 146 11.44 4.91 -23.34
C LYS A 146 12.60 5.82 -22.94
N HIS A 147 12.30 7.03 -22.52
CA HIS A 147 13.27 8.04 -22.07
C HIS A 147 12.81 8.62 -20.72
N PRO A 148 13.12 7.92 -19.59
CA PRO A 148 12.61 8.29 -18.27
C PRO A 148 12.93 9.73 -17.85
N ALA A 149 14.18 10.20 -18.07
CA ALA A 149 14.60 11.55 -17.72
C ALA A 149 13.74 12.63 -18.41
N ARG A 150 13.61 12.56 -19.73
CA ARG A 150 12.79 13.50 -20.50
C ARG A 150 11.31 13.44 -20.13
N HIS A 151 10.81 12.26 -19.85
CA HIS A 151 9.42 12.05 -19.43
C HIS A 151 9.16 12.64 -18.06
N PHE A 152 10.09 12.49 -17.12
CA PHE A 152 10.02 13.11 -15.80
C PHE A 152 10.03 14.64 -15.86
N VAL A 153 10.95 15.24 -16.63
CA VAL A 153 11.01 16.71 -16.82
C VAL A 153 9.70 17.23 -17.43
N ARG A 154 9.14 16.53 -18.43
CA ARG A 154 7.84 16.89 -19.02
C ARG A 154 6.71 16.79 -17.99
N PHE A 155 6.70 15.77 -17.14
CA PHE A 155 5.74 15.64 -16.04
C PHE A 155 5.83 16.84 -15.09
N CYS A 156 7.05 17.24 -14.68
CA CYS A 156 7.26 18.39 -13.81
C CYS A 156 6.73 19.69 -14.43
N ARG A 157 6.96 19.91 -15.72
CA ARG A 157 6.42 21.07 -16.46
C ARG A 157 4.91 21.07 -16.46
N THR A 158 4.28 19.94 -16.83
CA THR A 158 2.82 19.80 -16.82
C THR A 158 2.22 19.97 -15.43
N TRP A 159 2.94 19.52 -14.40
CA TRP A 159 2.55 19.71 -13.00
C TRP A 159 2.51 21.19 -12.63
N TYR A 160 3.57 21.92 -13.00
CA TYR A 160 3.67 23.35 -12.76
C TYR A 160 2.61 24.15 -13.53
N ASP A 161 2.40 23.83 -14.81
CA ASP A 161 1.36 24.47 -15.64
C ASP A 161 -0.05 24.34 -15.07
N LYS A 162 -0.34 23.22 -14.41
CA LYS A 162 -1.66 22.95 -13.82
C LYS A 162 -1.83 23.51 -12.41
N ARG A 163 -0.77 23.62 -11.62
CA ARG A 163 -0.85 23.95 -10.18
C ARG A 163 -0.18 25.27 -9.81
N GLY A 164 0.67 25.80 -10.68
CA GLY A 164 1.44 27.00 -10.41
C GLY A 164 2.59 26.77 -9.42
N SER A 165 3.07 27.84 -8.81
CA SER A 165 4.03 27.80 -7.70
C SER A 165 3.36 27.24 -6.44
N PRO A 166 4.08 26.45 -5.60
CA PRO A 166 3.55 25.91 -4.34
C PRO A 166 3.24 26.98 -3.31
#